data_099773f799b1f1a872e716b83cc9de3c
#
_entry.id   099773f799b1f1a872e716b83cc9de3c
#
_cell.length_a   1.000
_cell.length_b   1.000
_cell.length_c   1.000
_cell.angle_alpha   90.00
_cell.angle_beta   90.00
_cell.angle_gamma   90.00
#
_symmetry.space_group_name_H-M   'P 1'
#
loop_
_entity.id
_entity.type
_entity.pdbx_description
1 polymer ?
#
loop_
_entity_poly.entity_id
_entity_poly.type
_entity_poly.pdbx_seq_one_letter_code
_entity_poly.pdbx_strand_id
1 'polypeptide(L)'
;MARQARKESGTGIFHVMMRGINHQNIFEDPEDYYQFIATLDRMRVHYDEDGSPSGINCTYYAYCLMSNHFHLLIREREERVGETIKRIAGSYVYYYNRKYGRDGHLFKERFKSEPVNDMSYFTTLLRYIHQNPVKAGIVEHVREYEFSSWGEYDGSVDSVFQICDTAAVLRRKPYEQLNDFPHGTCRMRKKA
;
A
#
# COMPACT_ATOMS: atom_id res chain seq x y z
N MET A 1 9.75 -26.82 4.12
CA MET A 1 10.06 -26.25 2.79
C MET A 1 11.09 -25.14 2.96
N ALA A 2 12.16 -25.16 2.13
CA ALA A 2 13.18 -24.14 2.17
C ALA A 2 12.60 -22.78 1.76
N ARG A 3 13.00 -21.75 2.47
CA ARG A 3 12.52 -20.37 2.29
C ARG A 3 13.07 -19.80 1.00
N GLN A 4 12.21 -19.51 0.02
CA GLN A 4 12.66 -18.78 -1.17
C GLN A 4 13.11 -17.36 -0.78
N ALA A 5 14.29 -16.97 -1.27
CA ALA A 5 14.78 -15.60 -1.19
C ALA A 5 13.84 -14.67 -1.97
N ARG A 6 13.67 -13.44 -1.47
CA ARG A 6 12.90 -12.43 -2.20
C ARG A 6 13.60 -12.06 -3.49
N LYS A 7 12.82 -11.89 -4.56
CA LYS A 7 13.34 -11.36 -5.82
C LYS A 7 13.79 -9.90 -5.60
N GLU A 8 14.96 -9.57 -6.08
CA GLU A 8 15.44 -8.19 -6.09
C GLU A 8 14.75 -7.38 -7.18
N SER A 9 14.62 -6.07 -6.98
CA SER A 9 14.09 -5.13 -7.96
C SER A 9 15.22 -4.27 -8.49
N GLY A 10 15.36 -4.20 -9.82
CA GLY A 10 16.31 -3.30 -10.46
C GLY A 10 15.96 -1.81 -10.32
N THR A 11 14.72 -1.48 -9.98
CA THR A 11 14.22 -0.11 -9.75
C THR A 11 14.10 0.26 -8.28
N GLY A 12 14.24 -0.72 -7.38
CA GLY A 12 13.92 -0.60 -5.96
C GLY A 12 12.42 -0.47 -5.68
N ILE A 13 11.54 -0.65 -6.67
CA ILE A 13 10.09 -0.54 -6.50
C ILE A 13 9.48 -1.93 -6.34
N PHE A 14 8.53 -2.04 -5.41
CA PHE A 14 7.84 -3.28 -5.09
C PHE A 14 6.34 -3.06 -4.94
N HIS A 15 5.56 -4.02 -5.43
CA HIS A 15 4.19 -4.21 -5.01
C HIS A 15 4.17 -5.11 -3.78
N VAL A 16 3.66 -4.59 -2.68
CA VAL A 16 3.57 -5.30 -1.40
C VAL A 16 2.12 -5.57 -1.05
N MET A 17 1.85 -6.77 -0.53
CA MET A 17 0.54 -7.18 -0.04
C MET A 17 0.68 -7.95 1.28
N MET A 18 -0.20 -7.66 2.24
CA MET A 18 -0.41 -8.47 3.44
C MET A 18 -1.90 -8.73 3.67
N ARG A 19 -2.22 -9.87 4.26
CA ARG A 19 -3.60 -10.29 4.53
C ARG A 19 -3.74 -10.82 5.95
N GLY A 20 -4.89 -10.59 6.55
CA GLY A 20 -5.28 -11.14 7.85
C GLY A 20 -5.28 -12.65 7.88
N ILE A 21 -4.93 -13.22 9.04
CA ILE A 21 -5.02 -14.67 9.27
C ILE A 21 -6.47 -15.13 9.13
N ASN A 22 -6.70 -16.29 8.52
CA ASN A 22 -8.04 -16.86 8.27
C ASN A 22 -9.01 -15.86 7.58
N HIS A 23 -8.47 -14.95 6.77
CA HIS A 23 -9.23 -13.91 6.09
C HIS A 23 -9.95 -12.93 7.03
N GLN A 24 -9.58 -12.89 8.31
CA GLN A 24 -10.15 -11.94 9.26
C GLN A 24 -9.88 -10.49 8.83
N ASN A 25 -10.72 -9.58 9.28
CA ASN A 25 -10.46 -8.16 9.15
C ASN A 25 -9.16 -7.78 9.88
N ILE A 26 -8.46 -6.86 9.29
CA ILE A 26 -7.32 -6.17 9.87
C ILE A 26 -7.62 -4.69 10.11
N PHE A 27 -8.76 -4.23 9.62
CA PHE A 27 -9.36 -2.93 9.89
C PHE A 27 -10.83 -3.18 10.22
N GLU A 28 -11.27 -2.87 11.44
CA GLU A 28 -12.64 -3.09 11.93
C GLU A 28 -13.47 -1.82 11.85
N ASP A 29 -12.85 -0.66 12.03
CA ASP A 29 -13.48 0.65 11.97
C ASP A 29 -12.60 1.70 11.27
N PRO A 30 -13.12 2.90 10.95
CA PRO A 30 -12.35 3.96 10.27
C PRO A 30 -11.06 4.38 11.00
N GLU A 31 -11.05 4.33 12.34
CA GLU A 31 -9.87 4.69 13.13
C GLU A 31 -8.67 3.79 12.82
N ASP A 32 -8.92 2.50 12.57
CA ASP A 32 -7.87 1.54 12.23
C ASP A 32 -7.18 1.89 10.91
N TYR A 33 -7.96 2.32 9.91
CA TYR A 33 -7.43 2.76 8.62
C TYR A 33 -6.57 4.02 8.78
N TYR A 34 -7.06 5.02 9.50
CA TYR A 34 -6.30 6.25 9.75
C TYR A 34 -5.04 5.99 10.56
N GLN A 35 -5.11 5.11 11.56
CA GLN A 35 -3.93 4.71 12.32
C GLN A 35 -2.89 3.99 11.44
N PHE A 36 -3.34 3.19 10.48
CA PHE A 36 -2.44 2.54 9.53
C PHE A 36 -1.78 3.56 8.60
N ILE A 37 -2.54 4.52 8.05
CA ILE A 37 -2.01 5.61 7.20
C ILE A 37 -1.00 6.45 7.98
N ALA A 38 -1.31 6.83 9.22
CA ALA A 38 -0.38 7.54 10.10
C ALA A 38 0.89 6.71 10.38
N THR A 39 0.75 5.39 10.47
CA THR A 39 1.91 4.49 10.62
C THR A 39 2.75 4.47 9.34
N LEU A 40 2.14 4.44 8.16
CA LEU A 40 2.86 4.55 6.89
C LEU A 40 3.64 5.86 6.81
N ASP A 41 3.02 6.98 7.13
CA ASP A 41 3.66 8.30 7.10
C ASP A 41 4.85 8.37 8.04
N ARG A 42 4.68 7.98 9.29
CA ARG A 42 5.77 7.95 10.27
C ARG A 42 6.93 7.05 9.84
N MET A 43 6.67 5.90 9.23
CA MET A 43 7.71 4.93 8.87
C MET A 43 8.47 5.28 7.60
N ARG A 44 7.97 6.22 6.78
CA ARG A 44 8.68 6.66 5.58
C ARG A 44 9.87 7.59 5.87
N VAL A 45 9.88 8.23 7.03
CA VAL A 45 10.95 9.17 7.43
C VAL A 45 11.94 8.43 8.33
N HIS A 46 13.22 8.70 8.10
CA HIS A 46 14.29 8.34 9.01
C HIS A 46 14.49 9.45 10.03
N TYR A 47 14.66 9.08 11.30
CA TYR A 47 14.90 10.02 12.39
C TYR A 47 16.21 9.64 13.07
N ASP A 48 17.02 10.65 13.38
CA ASP A 48 18.23 10.50 14.16
C ASP A 48 17.93 10.25 15.65
N GLU A 49 18.98 9.99 16.44
CA GLU A 49 18.86 9.73 17.87
C GLU A 49 18.23 10.88 18.67
N ASP A 50 18.36 12.13 18.19
CA ASP A 50 17.73 13.31 18.76
C ASP A 50 16.26 13.54 18.33
N GLY A 51 15.73 12.66 17.47
CA GLY A 51 14.39 12.74 16.93
C GLY A 51 14.23 13.67 15.73
N SER A 52 15.32 14.21 15.18
CA SER A 52 15.29 15.06 13.97
C SER A 52 15.16 14.20 12.71
N PRO A 53 14.36 14.62 11.71
CA PRO A 53 14.28 13.91 10.43
C PRO A 53 15.62 14.04 9.70
N SER A 54 16.23 12.90 9.35
CA SER A 54 17.57 12.83 8.73
C SER A 54 17.59 12.17 7.36
N GLY A 55 16.47 11.55 6.95
CA GLY A 55 16.42 10.89 5.66
C GLY A 55 15.05 10.33 5.32
N ILE A 56 14.99 9.54 4.24
CA ILE A 56 13.77 8.90 3.74
C ILE A 56 13.99 7.40 3.63
N ASN A 57 13.31 6.62 4.45
CA ASN A 57 13.38 5.16 4.44
C ASN A 57 12.75 4.55 3.18
N CYS A 58 11.61 5.09 2.76
CA CYS A 58 10.88 4.63 1.59
C CYS A 58 10.04 5.76 0.97
N THR A 59 9.59 5.52 -0.26
CA THR A 59 8.61 6.38 -0.95
C THR A 59 7.40 5.55 -1.33
N TYR A 60 6.21 5.99 -0.97
CA TYR A 60 4.96 5.37 -1.44
C TYR A 60 4.54 6.01 -2.76
N TYR A 61 4.01 5.19 -3.66
CA TYR A 61 3.37 5.63 -4.91
C TYR A 61 1.88 5.35 -4.90
N ALA A 62 1.43 4.29 -4.25
CA ALA A 62 0.01 4.01 -4.06
C ALA A 62 -0.23 3.12 -2.86
N TYR A 63 -1.43 3.24 -2.28
CA TYR A 63 -1.96 2.28 -1.34
C TYR A 63 -3.46 2.06 -1.57
N CYS A 64 -3.93 0.90 -1.11
CA CYS A 64 -5.35 0.59 -0.95
C CYS A 64 -5.50 -0.36 0.24
N LEU A 65 -6.27 0.08 1.22
CA LEU A 65 -6.51 -0.62 2.48
C LEU A 65 -7.90 -1.26 2.43
N MET A 66 -7.95 -2.57 2.24
CA MET A 66 -9.20 -3.35 2.25
C MET A 66 -9.42 -3.93 3.64
N SER A 67 -10.65 -4.22 4.05
CA SER A 67 -10.95 -4.68 5.42
C SER A 67 -10.02 -5.78 5.94
N ASN A 68 -9.63 -6.73 5.10
CA ASN A 68 -8.84 -7.90 5.49
C ASN A 68 -7.45 -8.00 4.86
N HIS A 69 -7.04 -7.02 4.06
CA HIS A 69 -5.71 -6.96 3.44
C HIS A 69 -5.39 -5.54 2.96
N PHE A 70 -4.13 -5.30 2.65
CA PHE A 70 -3.72 -4.05 2.01
C PHE A 70 -2.75 -4.29 0.86
N HIS A 71 -2.71 -3.31 -0.04
CA HIS A 71 -1.75 -3.20 -1.13
C HIS A 71 -0.95 -1.91 -1.00
N LEU A 72 0.37 -1.98 -1.22
CA LEU A 72 1.26 -0.83 -1.30
C LEU A 72 2.10 -0.92 -2.58
N LEU A 73 2.28 0.20 -3.25
CA LEU A 73 3.31 0.39 -4.26
C LEU A 73 4.38 1.28 -3.63
N ILE A 74 5.53 0.67 -3.29
CA ILE A 74 6.57 1.26 -2.45
C ILE A 74 7.93 1.16 -3.11
N ARG A 75 8.76 2.20 -2.94
CA ARG A 75 10.17 2.22 -3.34
C ARG A 75 11.06 2.22 -2.11
N GLU A 76 12.05 1.33 -2.09
CA GLU A 76 13.17 1.37 -1.15
C GLU A 76 13.97 2.66 -1.34
N ARG A 77 14.46 3.22 -0.24
CA ARG A 77 15.40 4.33 -0.21
C ARG A 77 16.58 3.94 0.67
N GLU A 78 16.68 4.50 1.85
CA GLU A 78 17.75 4.18 2.81
C GLU A 78 17.53 2.83 3.50
N GLU A 79 16.27 2.39 3.58
CA GLU A 79 15.92 1.12 4.18
C GLU A 79 15.39 0.11 3.15
N ARG A 80 15.74 -1.15 3.32
CA ARG A 80 15.18 -2.25 2.51
C ARG A 80 13.68 -2.41 2.78
N VAL A 81 12.90 -2.66 1.74
CA VAL A 81 11.43 -2.85 1.85
C VAL A 81 11.05 -3.86 2.93
N GLY A 82 11.90 -4.87 3.15
CA GLY A 82 11.69 -5.90 4.17
C GLY A 82 11.66 -5.36 5.59
N GLU A 83 12.54 -4.46 5.91
CA GLU A 83 12.63 -3.85 7.25
C GLU A 83 11.52 -2.80 7.43
N THR A 84 11.28 -1.98 6.42
CA THR A 84 10.17 -1.01 6.44
C THR A 84 8.83 -1.70 6.69
N ILE A 85 8.50 -2.76 5.94
CA ILE A 85 7.22 -3.48 6.11
C ILE A 85 7.15 -4.21 7.46
N LYS A 86 8.27 -4.74 7.96
CA LYS A 86 8.33 -5.35 9.28
C LYS A 86 8.00 -4.34 10.40
N ARG A 87 8.54 -3.11 10.30
CA ARG A 87 8.25 -2.03 11.25
C ARG A 87 6.80 -1.57 11.18
N ILE A 88 6.26 -1.36 9.97
CA ILE A 88 4.86 -1.02 9.75
C ILE A 88 3.94 -2.07 10.36
N ALA A 89 4.14 -3.34 9.99
CA ALA A 89 3.32 -4.44 10.46
C ALA A 89 3.42 -4.62 11.99
N GLY A 90 4.63 -4.54 12.56
CA GLY A 90 4.83 -4.67 14.01
C GLY A 90 4.14 -3.56 14.79
N SER A 91 4.29 -2.29 14.34
CA SER A 91 3.63 -1.13 14.96
C SER A 91 2.11 -1.25 14.90
N TYR A 92 1.57 -1.66 13.74
CA TYR A 92 0.13 -1.79 13.58
C TYR A 92 -0.46 -2.97 14.39
N VAL A 93 0.21 -4.13 14.40
CA VAL A 93 -0.21 -5.28 15.22
C VAL A 93 -0.23 -4.92 16.70
N TYR A 94 0.76 -4.17 17.19
CA TYR A 94 0.77 -3.70 18.58
C TYR A 94 -0.46 -2.82 18.89
N TYR A 95 -0.76 -1.84 18.02
CA TYR A 95 -1.96 -1.00 18.16
C TYR A 95 -3.24 -1.84 18.15
N TYR A 96 -3.41 -2.69 17.13
CA TYR A 96 -4.60 -3.50 16.94
C TYR A 96 -4.86 -4.44 18.11
N ASN A 97 -3.82 -5.17 18.55
CA ASN A 97 -3.94 -6.09 19.67
C ASN A 97 -4.30 -5.36 20.97
N ARG A 98 -3.70 -4.18 21.20
CA ARG A 98 -4.03 -3.35 22.37
C ARG A 98 -5.47 -2.83 22.32
N LYS A 99 -5.92 -2.34 21.17
CA LYS A 99 -7.28 -1.79 20.99
C LYS A 99 -8.34 -2.86 21.20
N TYR A 100 -8.12 -4.05 20.65
CA TYR A 100 -9.11 -5.13 20.65
C TYR A 100 -8.90 -6.21 21.72
N GLY A 101 -7.99 -6.00 22.66
CA GLY A 101 -7.71 -6.94 23.74
C GLY A 101 -7.26 -8.32 23.25
N ARG A 102 -6.42 -8.36 22.19
CA ARG A 102 -5.99 -9.58 21.51
C ARG A 102 -4.50 -9.83 21.72
N ASP A 103 -4.13 -11.10 21.57
CA ASP A 103 -2.74 -11.56 21.54
C ASP A 103 -2.45 -12.29 20.22
N GLY A 104 -1.16 -12.33 19.85
CA GLY A 104 -0.68 -13.14 18.74
C GLY A 104 -0.73 -12.45 17.38
N HIS A 105 -0.75 -13.28 16.33
CA HIS A 105 -0.60 -12.82 14.97
C HIS A 105 -1.90 -12.25 14.39
N LEU A 106 -1.81 -11.06 13.79
CA LEU A 106 -2.88 -10.46 12.98
C LEU A 106 -2.79 -10.92 11.52
N PHE A 107 -1.57 -10.98 10.98
CA PHE A 107 -1.33 -11.33 9.58
C PHE A 107 -1.05 -12.83 9.41
N LYS A 108 -1.59 -13.40 8.33
CA LYS A 108 -1.50 -14.83 8.01
C LYS A 108 -0.05 -15.32 7.85
N GLU A 109 0.75 -14.52 7.17
CA GLU A 109 2.13 -14.83 6.83
C GLU A 109 2.94 -13.55 6.60
N ARG A 110 4.21 -13.68 6.26
CA ARG A 110 5.00 -12.53 5.85
C ARG A 110 4.39 -11.87 4.62
N PHE A 111 4.64 -10.57 4.48
CA PHE A 111 4.22 -9.85 3.29
C PHE A 111 4.73 -10.51 2.00
N LYS A 112 3.90 -10.50 0.98
CA LYS A 112 4.29 -10.81 -0.39
C LYS A 112 4.83 -9.54 -1.03
N SER A 113 5.94 -9.67 -1.76
CA SER A 113 6.51 -8.56 -2.54
C SER A 113 6.84 -9.03 -3.95
N GLU A 114 6.40 -8.25 -4.92
CA GLU A 114 6.71 -8.45 -6.34
C GLU A 114 7.52 -7.26 -6.84
N PRO A 115 8.71 -7.48 -7.45
CA PRO A 115 9.52 -6.39 -7.99
C PRO A 115 8.84 -5.78 -9.22
N VAL A 116 8.91 -4.44 -9.30
CA VAL A 116 8.37 -3.65 -10.40
C VAL A 116 9.53 -3.11 -11.22
N ASN A 117 9.88 -3.78 -12.32
CA ASN A 117 11.08 -3.52 -13.07
C ASN A 117 10.87 -2.66 -14.32
N ASP A 118 9.62 -2.44 -14.72
CA ASP A 118 9.29 -1.61 -15.89
C ASP A 118 8.07 -0.69 -15.62
N MET A 119 7.98 0.38 -16.42
CA MET A 119 6.97 1.42 -16.27
C MET A 119 5.58 0.97 -16.73
N SER A 120 5.48 0.05 -17.67
CA SER A 120 4.18 -0.48 -18.12
C SER A 120 3.54 -1.28 -16.97
N TYR A 121 4.35 -2.12 -16.32
CA TYR A 121 3.90 -2.87 -15.14
C TYR A 121 3.59 -1.95 -13.95
N PHE A 122 4.40 -0.90 -13.73
CA PHE A 122 4.13 0.12 -12.71
C PHE A 122 2.74 0.74 -12.90
N THR A 123 2.43 1.21 -14.11
CA THR A 123 1.14 1.83 -14.43
C THR A 123 -0.02 0.85 -14.26
N THR A 124 0.19 -0.39 -14.68
CA THR A 124 -0.80 -1.48 -14.50
C THR A 124 -1.08 -1.74 -13.02
N LEU A 125 -0.04 -1.77 -12.18
CA LEU A 125 -0.17 -1.95 -10.75
C LEU A 125 -0.82 -0.76 -10.04
N LEU A 126 -0.44 0.46 -10.42
CA LEU A 126 -1.05 1.68 -9.89
C LEU A 126 -2.57 1.64 -10.09
N ARG A 127 -3.00 1.33 -11.33
CA ARG A 127 -4.40 1.14 -11.69
C ARG A 127 -5.05 -0.02 -10.92
N TYR A 128 -4.38 -1.17 -10.86
CA TYR A 128 -4.85 -2.33 -10.15
C TYR A 128 -5.12 -2.04 -8.67
N ILE A 129 -4.20 -1.34 -8.00
CA ILE A 129 -4.31 -1.02 -6.57
C ILE A 129 -5.54 -0.16 -6.31
N HIS A 130 -5.75 0.91 -7.08
CA HIS A 130 -6.91 1.79 -6.89
C HIS A 130 -8.25 1.13 -7.30
N GLN A 131 -8.22 0.14 -8.20
CA GLN A 131 -9.43 -0.57 -8.61
C GLN A 131 -9.86 -1.70 -7.66
N ASN A 132 -9.08 -2.04 -6.65
CA ASN A 132 -9.44 -3.14 -5.76
C ASN A 132 -10.83 -3.01 -5.14
N PRO A 133 -11.25 -1.84 -4.60
CA PRO A 133 -12.58 -1.69 -3.99
C PRO A 133 -13.71 -1.85 -5.01
N VAL A 134 -13.53 -1.35 -6.23
CA VAL A 134 -14.51 -1.50 -7.33
C VAL A 134 -14.64 -2.98 -7.75
N LYS A 135 -13.49 -3.67 -7.91
CA LYS A 135 -13.47 -5.11 -8.25
C LYS A 135 -14.06 -5.98 -7.15
N ALA A 136 -13.98 -5.54 -5.90
CA ALA A 136 -14.61 -6.21 -4.77
C ALA A 136 -16.10 -5.88 -4.63
N GLY A 137 -16.65 -4.97 -5.44
CA GLY A 137 -18.06 -4.53 -5.37
C GLY A 137 -18.38 -3.69 -4.13
N ILE A 138 -17.38 -3.06 -3.52
CA ILE A 138 -17.56 -2.21 -2.32
C ILE A 138 -18.07 -0.83 -2.72
N VAL A 139 -17.56 -0.29 -3.83
CA VAL A 139 -17.95 0.99 -4.42
C VAL A 139 -18.11 0.85 -5.94
N GLU A 140 -18.82 1.77 -6.56
CA GLU A 140 -18.96 1.79 -8.03
C GLU A 140 -17.79 2.52 -8.71
N HIS A 141 -17.25 3.56 -8.06
CA HIS A 141 -16.14 4.35 -8.58
C HIS A 141 -14.98 4.42 -7.59
N VAL A 142 -13.75 4.44 -8.10
CA VAL A 142 -12.52 4.49 -7.28
C VAL A 142 -12.46 5.69 -6.34
N ARG A 143 -13.03 6.83 -6.72
CA ARG A 143 -13.10 8.06 -5.92
C ARG A 143 -14.00 7.96 -4.69
N GLU A 144 -14.88 6.96 -4.65
CA GLU A 144 -15.80 6.75 -3.53
C GLU A 144 -15.16 5.99 -2.38
N TYR A 145 -13.96 5.43 -2.61
CA TYR A 145 -13.27 4.66 -1.60
C TYR A 145 -12.19 5.48 -0.90
N GLU A 146 -12.52 5.92 0.30
CA GLU A 146 -11.71 6.82 1.12
C GLU A 146 -10.32 6.23 1.50
N PHE A 147 -10.25 4.91 1.75
CA PHE A 147 -9.04 4.27 2.26
C PHE A 147 -8.08 3.81 1.16
N SER A 148 -7.95 4.63 0.12
CA SER A 148 -6.97 4.47 -0.95
C SER A 148 -6.28 5.79 -1.25
N SER A 149 -5.11 5.71 -1.86
CA SER A 149 -4.37 6.91 -2.29
C SER A 149 -4.97 7.59 -3.52
N TRP A 150 -6.15 7.18 -4.01
CA TRP A 150 -6.78 7.84 -5.16
C TRP A 150 -7.02 9.34 -4.92
N GLY A 151 -7.51 9.71 -3.73
CA GLY A 151 -7.78 11.09 -3.37
C GLY A 151 -6.54 12.00 -3.39
N GLU A 152 -5.33 11.43 -3.19
CA GLU A 152 -4.08 12.16 -3.34
C GLU A 152 -3.76 12.47 -4.82
N TYR A 153 -4.28 11.67 -5.75
CA TYR A 153 -4.08 11.83 -7.18
C TYR A 153 -5.09 12.78 -7.83
N ASP A 154 -6.34 12.77 -7.38
CA ASP A 154 -7.39 13.65 -7.93
C ASP A 154 -7.54 14.98 -7.16
N GLY A 155 -6.75 15.15 -6.10
CA GLY A 155 -6.71 16.37 -5.28
C GLY A 155 -7.89 16.52 -4.32
N SER A 156 -8.66 15.46 -4.08
CA SER A 156 -9.79 15.48 -3.14
C SER A 156 -9.38 15.34 -1.67
N VAL A 157 -8.14 14.92 -1.41
CA VAL A 157 -7.57 14.79 -0.05
C VAL A 157 -6.72 15.99 0.29
N ASP A 158 -6.92 16.54 1.48
CA ASP A 158 -6.10 17.64 2.01
C ASP A 158 -4.60 17.26 2.07
N SER A 159 -3.74 18.24 1.77
CA SER A 159 -2.28 18.05 1.69
C SER A 159 -1.63 17.47 2.95
N VAL A 160 -2.27 17.61 4.10
CA VAL A 160 -1.81 17.10 5.39
C VAL A 160 -1.79 15.55 5.43
N PHE A 161 -2.61 14.90 4.61
CA PHE A 161 -2.70 13.44 4.56
C PHE A 161 -2.04 12.83 3.32
N GLN A 162 -1.31 13.63 2.54
CA GLN A 162 -0.61 13.14 1.36
C GLN A 162 0.70 12.46 1.76
N ILE A 163 0.74 11.14 1.59
CA ILE A 163 1.92 10.33 1.86
C ILE A 163 2.60 9.78 0.60
N CYS A 164 1.89 9.81 -0.55
CA CYS A 164 2.40 9.33 -1.81
C CYS A 164 3.14 10.42 -2.60
N ASP A 165 4.21 10.03 -3.30
CA ASP A 165 4.90 10.89 -4.28
C ASP A 165 4.12 10.90 -5.61
N THR A 166 2.95 11.54 -5.59
CA THR A 166 2.08 11.67 -6.76
C THR A 166 2.75 12.47 -7.86
N ALA A 167 3.56 13.48 -7.51
CA ALA A 167 4.27 14.33 -8.46
C ALA A 167 5.26 13.54 -9.33
N ALA A 168 5.95 12.55 -8.76
CA ALA A 168 6.85 11.68 -9.52
C ALA A 168 6.10 10.79 -10.52
N VAL A 169 4.86 10.42 -10.21
CA VAL A 169 3.99 9.62 -11.09
C VAL A 169 3.39 10.48 -12.19
N LEU A 170 2.81 11.62 -11.84
CA LEU A 170 2.12 12.54 -12.77
C LEU A 170 3.06 13.12 -13.84
N ARG A 171 4.30 13.45 -13.49
CA ARG A 171 5.33 13.94 -14.43
C ARG A 171 5.67 12.94 -15.55
N ARG A 172 5.35 11.67 -15.39
CA ARG A 172 5.72 10.59 -16.34
C ARG A 172 4.66 10.27 -17.38
N LYS A 173 3.63 11.08 -17.55
CA LYS A 173 2.54 10.99 -18.57
C LYS A 173 1.65 9.72 -18.62
N PRO A 174 1.65 8.76 -17.68
CA PRO A 174 0.67 7.66 -17.75
C PRO A 174 -0.69 8.02 -17.14
N TYR A 175 -0.83 9.22 -16.56
CA TYR A 175 -1.99 9.58 -15.73
C TYR A 175 -3.24 9.95 -16.52
N GLU A 176 -3.10 10.54 -17.72
CA GLU A 176 -4.26 10.83 -18.60
C GLU A 176 -5.05 9.57 -18.96
N GLN A 177 -4.38 8.41 -18.98
CA GLN A 177 -5.01 7.10 -19.18
C GLN A 177 -5.68 6.52 -17.93
N LEU A 178 -5.48 7.11 -16.73
CA LEU A 178 -6.15 6.67 -15.51
C LEU A 178 -7.59 7.17 -15.41
N ASN A 179 -7.91 8.29 -16.07
CA ASN A 179 -9.27 8.84 -16.14
C ASN A 179 -10.18 8.12 -17.15
N ASP A 180 -9.61 7.40 -18.13
CA ASP A 180 -10.36 6.59 -19.07
C ASP A 180 -10.60 5.18 -18.50
N PHE A 181 -11.45 5.06 -17.50
CA PHE A 181 -11.99 3.78 -17.07
C PHE A 181 -13.31 3.51 -17.79
N PRO A 182 -13.34 2.65 -18.82
CA PRO A 182 -14.60 2.17 -19.33
C PRO A 182 -15.27 1.34 -18.24
N HIS A 183 -16.52 1.62 -17.99
CA HIS A 183 -17.42 0.79 -17.20
C HIS A 183 -17.34 -0.67 -17.72
N GLY A 184 -16.89 -1.59 -16.89
CA GLY A 184 -17.07 -3.02 -17.11
C GLY A 184 -15.91 -3.76 -17.79
N THR A 185 -15.57 -4.87 -17.15
CA THR A 185 -14.91 -6.06 -17.67
C THR A 185 -13.40 -6.01 -17.93
N CYS A 186 -12.62 -6.12 -16.89
CA CYS A 186 -11.33 -6.80 -17.00
C CYS A 186 -11.50 -8.26 -16.56
N ARG A 187 -11.88 -9.15 -17.49
CA ARG A 187 -11.79 -10.59 -17.28
C ARG A 187 -10.30 -10.97 -17.31
N MET A 188 -9.73 -11.20 -16.15
CA MET A 188 -8.45 -11.90 -16.07
C MET A 188 -8.65 -13.33 -16.63
N ARG A 189 -7.94 -13.65 -17.70
CA ARG A 189 -7.80 -15.05 -18.13
C ARG A 189 -7.11 -15.82 -17.00
N LYS A 190 -7.85 -16.72 -16.36
CA LYS A 190 -7.23 -17.76 -15.53
C LYS A 190 -6.31 -18.57 -16.46
N LYS A 191 -5.00 -18.53 -16.21
CA LYS A 191 -4.10 -19.53 -16.75
C LYS A 191 -4.42 -20.84 -16.03
N ALA A 192 -4.77 -21.83 -16.83
CA ALA A 192 -4.90 -23.22 -16.43
C ALA A 192 -3.58 -23.79 -15.91
#